data_1298386ac8a320f4d83c7d2679ec69f2
#
_entry.id   1298386ac8a320f4d83c7d2679ec69f2
#
_cell.length_a   1.000
_cell.length_b   1.000
_cell.length_c   1.000
_cell.angle_alpha   90.00
_cell.angle_beta   90.00
_cell.angle_gamma   90.00
#
_symmetry.space_group_name_H-M   'P 1'
#
loop_
_entity.id
_entity.type
_entity.pdbx_description
1 polymer ?
#
loop_
_entity_poly.entity_id
_entity_poly.type
_entity_poly.pdbx_seq_one_letter_code
_entity_poly.pdbx_strand_id
1 'polypeptide(L)'
;ADSLGGGIGMANRLSFAMCRDLLDDVVLVTEEEIYRAMQVLYYEDRIVAEGACVVGIAAVLSGKVLPQGPTATIITGRNLDMAMFTRVVTGQDVILGDKVIEGKTYGT
;
A
#
# COMPACT_ATOMS: atom_id res chain seq x y z
N ALA A 1 -3.06 2.04 6.11
CA ALA A 1 -1.58 1.91 6.18
C ALA A 1 -1.03 2.90 7.20
N ASP A 2 -0.69 2.41 8.38
CA ASP A 2 -0.32 3.26 9.53
C ASP A 2 0.92 4.13 9.26
N SER A 3 1.92 3.58 8.59
CA SER A 3 3.18 4.29 8.34
C SER A 3 3.04 5.48 7.39
N LEU A 4 1.93 5.58 6.68
CA LEU A 4 1.63 6.71 5.79
C LEU A 4 0.67 7.72 6.41
N GLY A 5 0.13 7.43 7.59
CA GLY A 5 -0.90 8.24 8.25
C GLY A 5 -0.36 9.40 9.09
N GLY A 6 0.89 9.75 8.96
CA GLY A 6 1.51 10.81 9.74
C GLY A 6 1.49 12.18 9.06
N GLY A 7 1.48 13.24 9.86
CA GLY A 7 1.69 14.59 9.36
C GLY A 7 3.17 14.91 9.20
N ILE A 8 3.48 15.88 8.38
CA ILE A 8 4.85 16.35 8.14
C ILE A 8 5.20 17.64 8.89
N GLY A 9 4.28 18.13 9.71
CA GLY A 9 4.41 19.39 10.46
C GLY A 9 4.03 20.61 9.62
N MET A 10 3.59 21.65 10.31
CA MET A 10 3.13 22.89 9.67
C MET A 10 4.28 23.76 9.14
N ALA A 11 5.51 23.53 9.65
CA ALA A 11 6.70 24.31 9.31
C ALA A 11 7.73 23.49 8.52
N ASN A 12 7.29 22.47 7.79
CA ASN A 12 8.18 21.65 6.96
C ASN A 12 8.77 22.52 5.83
N ARG A 13 10.11 22.63 5.79
CA ARG A 13 10.80 23.50 4.84
C ARG A 13 11.58 22.78 3.77
N LEU A 14 11.94 21.53 3.99
CA LEU A 14 12.82 20.78 3.09
C LEU A 14 12.09 19.73 2.29
N SER A 15 11.59 18.68 2.95
CA SER A 15 10.97 17.54 2.25
C SER A 15 9.70 17.92 1.49
N PHE A 16 8.86 18.78 2.05
CA PHE A 16 7.66 19.25 1.34
C PHE A 16 8.03 20.01 0.06
N ALA A 17 9.00 20.93 0.13
CA ALA A 17 9.44 21.69 -1.03
C ALA A 17 10.05 20.78 -2.11
N MET A 18 10.83 19.78 -1.72
CA MET A 18 11.39 18.79 -2.64
C MET A 18 10.29 17.98 -3.32
N CYS A 19 9.32 17.48 -2.56
CA CYS A 19 8.20 16.74 -3.12
C CYS A 19 7.39 17.60 -4.09
N ARG A 20 7.05 18.82 -3.69
CA ARG A 20 6.30 19.76 -4.55
C ARG A 20 7.02 20.02 -5.87
N ASP A 21 8.34 20.18 -5.83
CA ASP A 21 9.13 20.61 -7.00
C ASP A 21 9.56 19.42 -7.88
N LEU A 22 9.70 18.21 -7.32
CA LEU A 22 10.30 17.08 -8.01
C LEU A 22 9.34 15.94 -8.33
N LEU A 23 8.22 15.79 -7.61
CA LEU A 23 7.24 14.77 -7.92
C LEU A 23 6.44 15.14 -9.18
N ASP A 24 6.25 14.17 -10.05
CA ASP A 24 5.42 14.32 -11.24
C ASP A 24 3.93 14.26 -10.89
N ASP A 25 3.55 13.39 -9.96
CA ASP A 25 2.16 13.21 -9.56
C ASP A 25 2.07 12.63 -8.14
N VAL A 26 0.88 12.73 -7.55
CA VAL A 26 0.54 12.10 -6.27
C VAL A 26 -0.76 11.31 -6.45
N VAL A 27 -0.73 10.02 -6.17
CA VAL A 27 -1.86 9.12 -6.35
C VAL A 27 -2.26 8.53 -5.01
N LEU A 28 -3.55 8.59 -4.70
CA LEU A 28 -4.10 7.99 -3.48
C LEU A 28 -4.69 6.62 -3.76
N VAL A 29 -4.43 5.68 -2.86
CA VAL A 29 -4.99 4.33 -2.90
C VAL A 29 -5.85 4.06 -1.67
N THR A 30 -6.83 3.19 -1.82
CA THR A 30 -7.72 2.78 -0.72
C THR A 30 -7.12 1.63 0.08
N GLU A 31 -7.64 1.39 1.27
CA GLU A 31 -7.22 0.24 2.08
C GLU A 31 -7.60 -1.09 1.42
N GLU A 32 -8.70 -1.14 0.69
CA GLU A 32 -9.12 -2.30 -0.10
C GLU A 32 -8.13 -2.61 -1.23
N GLU A 33 -7.62 -1.57 -1.88
CA GLU A 33 -6.59 -1.71 -2.92
C GLU A 33 -5.25 -2.20 -2.32
N ILE A 34 -4.90 -1.70 -1.13
CA ILE A 34 -3.73 -2.16 -0.37
C ILE A 34 -3.88 -3.63 0.04
N TYR A 35 -5.05 -4.01 0.55
CA TYR A 35 -5.37 -5.40 0.90
C TYR A 35 -5.11 -6.35 -0.28
N ARG A 36 -5.64 -6.01 -1.44
CA ARG A 36 -5.43 -6.78 -2.66
C ARG A 36 -3.95 -6.84 -3.07
N ALA A 37 -3.26 -5.72 -3.00
CA ALA A 37 -1.84 -5.65 -3.37
C ALA A 37 -0.97 -6.53 -2.46
N MET A 38 -1.27 -6.59 -1.17
CA MET A 38 -0.58 -7.49 -0.24
C MET A 38 -0.79 -8.95 -0.62
N GLN A 39 -2.01 -9.34 -0.99
CA GLN A 39 -2.28 -10.70 -1.47
C GLN A 39 -1.53 -11.03 -2.75
N VAL A 40 -1.58 -10.15 -3.74
CA VAL A 40 -0.90 -10.36 -5.03
C VAL A 40 0.60 -10.56 -4.81
N LEU A 41 1.22 -9.67 -4.03
CA LEU A 41 2.65 -9.75 -3.76
C LEU A 41 3.03 -11.06 -3.04
N TYR A 42 2.21 -11.49 -2.11
CA TYR A 42 2.44 -12.75 -1.39
C TYR A 42 2.27 -13.99 -2.29
N TYR A 43 1.16 -14.08 -3.01
CA TYR A 43 0.86 -15.26 -3.82
C TYR A 43 1.67 -15.34 -5.10
N GLU A 44 1.94 -14.21 -5.75
CA GLU A 44 2.70 -14.19 -7.00
C GLU A 44 4.22 -14.21 -6.77
N ASP A 45 4.71 -13.40 -5.84
CA ASP A 45 6.14 -13.17 -5.65
C ASP A 45 6.71 -13.75 -4.36
N ARG A 46 5.87 -14.29 -3.48
CA ARG A 46 6.27 -14.84 -2.17
C ARG A 46 6.91 -13.80 -1.24
N ILE A 47 6.47 -12.56 -1.35
CA ILE A 47 6.99 -11.47 -0.55
C ILE A 47 5.98 -11.07 0.53
N VAL A 48 6.45 -11.01 1.76
CA VAL A 48 5.71 -10.46 2.90
C VAL A 48 6.07 -8.98 3.03
N ALA A 49 5.09 -8.10 2.91
CA ALA A 49 5.31 -6.65 3.02
C ALA A 49 4.15 -6.00 3.78
N GLU A 50 4.46 -4.94 4.50
CA GLU A 50 3.44 -4.15 5.18
C GLU A 50 2.62 -3.29 4.20
N GLY A 51 1.41 -2.90 4.62
CA GLY A 51 0.49 -2.16 3.76
C GLY A 51 1.05 -0.87 3.19
N ALA A 52 1.83 -0.13 3.99
CA ALA A 52 2.47 1.11 3.54
C ALA A 52 3.47 0.91 2.38
N CYS A 53 4.01 -0.29 2.26
CA CYS A 53 5.06 -0.59 1.26
C CYS A 53 4.51 -1.08 -0.07
N VAL A 54 3.23 -1.44 -0.14
CA VAL A 54 2.62 -1.98 -1.36
C VAL A 54 1.75 -0.97 -2.10
N VAL A 55 1.78 0.29 -1.70
CA VAL A 55 0.94 1.33 -2.31
C VAL A 55 1.24 1.55 -3.80
N GLY A 56 2.49 1.43 -4.21
CA GLY A 56 2.86 1.49 -5.63
C GLY A 56 2.24 0.35 -6.43
N ILE A 57 2.27 -0.86 -5.90
CA ILE A 57 1.62 -2.03 -6.51
C ILE A 57 0.10 -1.83 -6.52
N ALA A 58 -0.48 -1.34 -5.44
CA ALA A 58 -1.91 -1.06 -5.36
C ALA A 58 -2.36 -0.04 -6.43
N ALA A 59 -1.57 1.00 -6.66
CA ALA A 59 -1.87 2.00 -7.68
C ALA A 59 -1.87 1.41 -9.09
N VAL A 60 -0.95 0.50 -9.40
CA VAL A 60 -0.90 -0.19 -10.69
C VAL A 60 -2.05 -1.18 -10.84
N LEU A 61 -2.30 -2.02 -9.83
CA LEU A 61 -3.37 -3.02 -9.88
C LEU A 61 -4.75 -2.40 -9.98
N SER A 62 -4.97 -1.24 -9.37
CA SER A 62 -6.24 -0.52 -9.44
C SER A 62 -6.44 0.28 -10.74
N GLY A 63 -5.43 0.35 -11.60
CA GLY A 63 -5.46 1.11 -12.83
C GLY A 63 -5.26 2.62 -12.66
N LYS A 64 -4.94 3.09 -11.47
CA LYS A 64 -4.68 4.52 -11.19
C LYS A 64 -3.36 4.98 -11.79
N VAL A 65 -2.42 4.07 -11.97
CA VAL A 65 -1.17 4.28 -12.68
C VAL A 65 -1.08 3.26 -13.80
N LEU A 66 -0.82 3.73 -15.02
CA LEU A 66 -0.67 2.88 -16.21
C LEU A 66 0.80 2.88 -16.61
N PRO A 67 1.55 1.80 -16.32
CA PRO A 67 2.96 1.71 -16.70
C PRO A 67 3.14 1.80 -18.21
N GLN A 68 4.07 2.64 -18.65
CA GLN A 68 4.39 2.86 -20.08
C GLN A 68 5.65 2.08 -20.52
N GLY A 69 6.16 1.22 -19.68
CA GLY A 69 7.38 0.46 -19.92
C GLY A 69 7.94 -0.08 -18.60
N PRO A 70 9.25 -0.37 -18.51
CA PRO A 70 9.86 -0.82 -17.27
C PRO A 70 9.55 0.14 -16.12
N THR A 71 9.01 -0.41 -15.02
CA THR A 71 8.51 0.37 -13.89
C THR A 71 9.06 -0.19 -12.60
N ALA A 72 9.57 0.68 -11.73
CA ALA A 72 10.08 0.30 -10.41
C ALA A 72 9.15 0.81 -9.31
N THR A 73 8.95 0.00 -8.29
CA THR A 73 8.34 0.40 -7.02
C THR A 73 9.22 -0.05 -5.88
N ILE A 74 9.24 0.73 -4.80
CA ILE A 74 10.08 0.43 -3.64
C ILE A 74 9.23 -0.24 -2.58
N ILE A 75 9.62 -1.44 -2.17
CA ILE A 75 9.03 -2.14 -1.03
C ILE A 75 9.92 -1.85 0.17
N THR A 76 9.51 -0.89 0.99
CA THR A 76 10.36 -0.28 2.02
C THR A 76 10.46 -1.08 3.31
N GLY A 77 9.57 -2.04 3.56
CA GLY A 77 9.61 -2.81 4.81
C GLY A 77 8.57 -3.91 4.92
N ARG A 78 8.74 -4.69 6.01
CA ARG A 78 7.83 -5.79 6.36
C ARG A 78 7.51 -5.81 7.86
N ASN A 79 7.52 -4.64 8.48
CA ASN A 79 7.21 -4.49 9.89
C ASN A 79 5.69 -4.45 10.10
N LEU A 80 5.06 -5.61 10.08
CA LEU A 80 3.61 -5.75 10.19
C LEU A 80 3.24 -6.80 11.24
N ASP A 81 2.02 -6.68 11.75
CA ASP A 81 1.42 -7.70 12.59
C ASP A 81 1.10 -8.95 11.76
N MET A 82 1.72 -10.07 12.10
CA MET A 82 1.53 -11.33 11.38
C MET A 82 0.12 -11.91 11.54
N ALA A 83 -0.59 -11.60 12.63
CA ALA A 83 -1.99 -12.00 12.77
C ALA A 83 -2.87 -11.27 11.74
N MET A 84 -2.66 -9.97 11.57
CA MET A 84 -3.33 -9.18 10.54
C MET A 84 -2.95 -9.67 9.13
N PHE A 85 -1.67 -9.87 8.88
CA PHE A 85 -1.20 -10.37 7.58
C PHE A 85 -1.82 -11.72 7.22
N THR A 86 -1.89 -12.64 8.19
CA THR A 86 -2.54 -13.94 8.00
C THR A 86 -4.00 -13.80 7.60
N ARG A 87 -4.73 -12.88 8.22
CA ARG A 87 -6.12 -12.60 7.84
C ARG A 87 -6.22 -12.09 6.40
N VAL A 88 -5.32 -11.20 5.99
CA VAL A 88 -5.29 -10.67 4.61
C VAL A 88 -5.07 -11.80 3.61
N VAL A 89 -4.03 -12.61 3.79
CA VAL A 89 -3.68 -13.64 2.80
C VAL A 89 -4.64 -14.82 2.79
N THR A 90 -5.38 -15.03 3.87
CA THR A 90 -6.44 -16.05 3.92
C THR A 90 -7.83 -15.51 3.54
N GLY A 91 -7.93 -14.26 3.14
CA GLY A 91 -9.17 -13.67 2.63
C GLY A 91 -10.18 -13.30 3.70
N GLN A 92 -9.74 -13.06 4.94
CA GLN A 92 -10.60 -12.68 6.06
C GLN A 92 -10.73 -11.17 6.19
N ASP A 93 -11.80 -10.72 6.86
CA ASP A 93 -11.98 -9.31 7.18
C ASP A 93 -10.87 -8.78 8.08
N VAL A 94 -10.48 -7.53 7.87
CA VAL A 94 -9.49 -6.83 8.68
C VAL A 94 -10.12 -5.59 9.29
N ILE A 95 -9.88 -5.37 10.59
CA ILE A 95 -10.37 -4.21 11.32
C ILE A 95 -9.23 -3.20 11.46
N LEU A 96 -9.45 -1.98 10.94
CA LEU A 96 -8.52 -0.85 11.03
C LEU A 96 -9.20 0.28 11.80
N GLY A 97 -8.96 0.35 13.11
CA GLY A 97 -9.66 1.30 13.98
C GLY A 97 -11.16 1.01 14.00
N ASP A 98 -11.96 1.94 13.50
CA ASP A 98 -13.42 1.81 13.37
C ASP A 98 -13.85 1.35 11.97
N LYS A 99 -12.91 1.17 11.05
CA LYS A 99 -13.18 0.71 9.68
C LYS A 99 -12.95 -0.79 9.56
N VAL A 100 -13.89 -1.48 8.91
CA VAL A 100 -13.75 -2.90 8.54
C VAL A 100 -13.45 -2.97 7.05
N ILE A 101 -12.38 -3.66 6.71
CA ILE A 101 -12.05 -4.02 5.32
C ILE A 101 -12.59 -5.41 5.07
N GLU A 102 -13.55 -5.52 4.18
CA GLU A 102 -14.15 -6.80 3.83
C GLU A 102 -13.13 -7.72 3.18
N GLY A 103 -13.04 -8.92 3.69
CA GLY A 103 -12.12 -9.93 3.19
C GLY A 103 -12.51 -10.44 1.81
N LYS A 104 -11.51 -10.80 1.04
CA LYS A 104 -11.70 -11.42 -0.27
C LYS A 104 -10.62 -12.46 -0.51
N THR A 105 -11.03 -13.67 -0.85
CA THR A 105 -10.07 -14.74 -1.17
C THR A 105 -9.29 -14.41 -2.43
N TYR A 106 -7.98 -14.63 -2.39
CA TYR A 106 -7.11 -14.41 -3.55
C TYR A 106 -7.56 -15.25 -4.73
N GLY A 107 -7.57 -14.66 -5.91
CA GLY A 107 -7.95 -15.32 -7.16
C GLY A 107 -9.45 -15.33 -7.48
N THR A 108 -10.24 -14.68 -6.63
CA THR A 108 -11.71 -14.60 -6.86
C THR A 108 -12.22 -13.18 -7.22
#